data_3a9ec8deef055f80bbcc5bd0a35c2fe8
#
_entry.id   3a9ec8deef055f80bbcc5bd0a35c2fe8
#
_cell.length_a   1.000
_cell.length_b   1.000
_cell.length_c   1.000
_cell.angle_alpha   90.00
_cell.angle_beta   90.00
_cell.angle_gamma   90.00
#
_symmetry.space_group_name_H-M   'P 1'
#
loop_
_entity.id
_entity.type
_entity.pdbx_description
1 polymer ?
#
loop_
_entity_poly.entity_id
_entity_poly.type
_entity_poly.pdbx_seq_one_letter_code
_entity_poly.pdbx_strand_id
1 'polypeptide(L)'
;MKDILSEIIANKRFEVDLQKQAISIEQLQEGISEMPSSRSMKQALISSSPGIIAEFKRRSPSKGWIKQEARPEEIAPAYVAAGASALSILTDEKFFGGNLKDIRAARPLVDIPILRKDFIID
;
A
#
# COMPACT_ATOMS: atom_id res chain seq x y z
N MET A 1 19.43 22.61 -1.87
CA MET A 1 18.66 21.77 -0.92
C MET A 1 17.94 20.68 -1.68
N LYS A 2 18.13 19.44 -1.29
CA LYS A 2 17.36 18.34 -1.88
C LYS A 2 15.98 18.32 -1.23
N ASP A 3 14.94 18.29 -2.05
CA ASP A 3 13.61 18.06 -1.50
C ASP A 3 13.42 16.57 -1.18
N ILE A 4 12.47 16.29 -0.29
CA ILE A 4 12.23 14.90 0.17
C ILE A 4 11.75 14.00 -0.97
N LEU A 5 10.96 14.52 -1.91
CA LEU A 5 10.48 13.73 -3.03
C LEU A 5 11.62 13.23 -3.90
N SER A 6 12.62 14.08 -4.16
CA SER A 6 13.83 13.68 -4.93
C SER A 6 14.58 12.55 -4.22
N GLU A 7 14.70 12.61 -2.90
CA GLU A 7 15.33 11.54 -2.12
C GLU A 7 14.53 10.22 -2.20
N ILE A 8 13.22 10.30 -2.08
CA ILE A 8 12.34 9.14 -2.17
C ILE A 8 12.45 8.48 -3.55
N ILE A 9 12.42 9.29 -4.62
CA ILE A 9 12.51 8.78 -6.00
C ILE A 9 13.87 8.14 -6.26
N ALA A 10 14.97 8.76 -5.78
CA ALA A 10 16.30 8.18 -5.93
C ALA A 10 16.38 6.80 -5.26
N ASN A 11 15.86 6.68 -4.04
CA ASN A 11 15.80 5.41 -3.33
C ASN A 11 14.92 4.40 -4.07
N LYS A 12 13.79 4.85 -4.60
CA LYS A 12 12.86 3.99 -5.33
C LYS A 12 13.48 3.42 -6.61
N ARG A 13 14.24 4.22 -7.34
CA ARG A 13 14.97 3.74 -8.52
C ARG A 13 15.94 2.62 -8.16
N PHE A 14 16.66 2.77 -7.05
CA PHE A 14 17.55 1.74 -6.55
C PHE A 14 16.79 0.45 -6.19
N GLU A 15 15.68 0.57 -5.47
CA GLU A 15 14.82 -0.57 -5.12
C GLU A 15 14.30 -1.30 -6.36
N VAL A 16 13.81 -0.54 -7.35
CA VAL A 16 13.26 -1.11 -8.58
C VAL A 16 14.34 -1.84 -9.37
N ASP A 17 15.54 -1.27 -9.47
CA ASP A 17 16.65 -1.92 -10.16
C ASP A 17 16.99 -3.27 -9.54
N LEU A 18 17.01 -3.34 -8.20
CA LEU A 18 17.23 -4.62 -7.50
C LEU A 18 16.09 -5.61 -7.76
N GLN A 19 14.85 -5.14 -7.75
CA GLN A 19 13.69 -5.99 -8.00
C GLN A 19 13.71 -6.56 -9.43
N LYS A 20 14.10 -5.74 -10.42
CA LYS A 20 14.21 -6.19 -11.81
C LYS A 20 15.30 -7.25 -12.00
N GLN A 21 16.38 -7.17 -11.22
CA GLN A 21 17.42 -8.20 -11.25
C GLN A 21 16.93 -9.53 -10.65
N ALA A 22 16.05 -9.45 -9.65
CA ALA A 22 15.53 -10.64 -8.96
C ALA A 22 14.37 -11.30 -9.69
N ILE A 23 13.48 -10.52 -10.31
CA ILE A 23 12.27 -11.02 -10.97
C ILE A 23 12.13 -10.34 -12.33
N SER A 24 12.03 -11.14 -13.38
CA SER A 24 11.86 -10.63 -14.76
C SER A 24 10.40 -10.23 -15.02
N ILE A 25 10.20 -9.43 -16.08
CA ILE A 25 8.86 -9.03 -16.50
C ILE A 25 8.06 -10.26 -16.96
N GLU A 26 8.72 -11.22 -17.58
CA GLU A 26 8.09 -12.48 -18.01
C GLU A 26 7.54 -13.26 -16.81
N GLN A 27 8.33 -13.34 -15.73
CA GLN A 27 7.88 -13.98 -14.49
C GLN A 27 6.68 -13.28 -13.88
N LEU A 28 6.66 -11.95 -13.92
CA LEU A 28 5.51 -11.17 -13.42
C LEU A 28 4.27 -11.43 -14.28
N GLN A 29 4.43 -11.49 -15.61
CA GLN A 29 3.33 -11.73 -16.55
C GLN A 29 2.71 -13.12 -16.36
N GLU A 30 3.52 -14.12 -16.06
CA GLU A 30 3.03 -15.49 -15.81
C GLU A 30 2.06 -15.54 -14.63
N GLY A 31 2.28 -14.73 -13.60
CA GLY A 31 1.42 -14.69 -12.41
C GLY A 31 0.10 -13.96 -12.60
N ILE A 32 0.02 -13.05 -13.57
CA ILE A 32 -1.14 -12.17 -13.74
C ILE A 32 -2.43 -12.95 -14.08
N SER A 33 -2.33 -13.94 -14.97
CA SER A 33 -3.50 -14.69 -15.45
C SER A 33 -4.19 -15.49 -14.35
N GLU A 34 -3.50 -15.80 -13.26
CA GLU A 34 -4.03 -16.57 -12.14
C GLU A 34 -4.57 -15.68 -11.02
N MET A 35 -4.40 -14.37 -11.14
CA MET A 35 -4.85 -13.44 -10.12
C MET A 35 -6.36 -13.23 -10.19
N PRO A 36 -7.04 -13.16 -9.03
CA PRO A 36 -8.46 -12.80 -9.01
C PRO A 36 -8.66 -11.35 -9.47
N SER A 37 -9.87 -11.04 -9.93
CA SER A 37 -10.23 -9.68 -10.29
C SER A 37 -10.06 -8.75 -9.10
N SER A 38 -9.56 -7.53 -9.35
CA SER A 38 -9.45 -6.53 -8.31
C SER A 38 -10.83 -5.99 -7.93
N ARG A 39 -10.96 -5.50 -6.70
CA ARG A 39 -12.17 -4.84 -6.24
C ARG A 39 -12.20 -3.38 -6.69
N SER A 40 -13.38 -2.89 -7.07
CA SER A 40 -13.52 -1.53 -7.58
C SER A 40 -13.55 -0.50 -6.43
N MET A 41 -12.50 0.30 -6.31
CA MET A 41 -12.46 1.41 -5.37
C MET A 41 -13.50 2.47 -5.74
N LYS A 42 -13.67 2.75 -7.03
CA LYS A 42 -14.68 3.69 -7.51
C LYS A 42 -16.08 3.30 -7.03
N GLN A 43 -16.46 2.03 -7.21
CA GLN A 43 -17.78 1.54 -6.80
C GLN A 43 -17.94 1.58 -5.27
N ALA A 44 -16.91 1.21 -4.53
CA ALA A 44 -16.94 1.25 -3.08
C ALA A 44 -17.17 2.67 -2.55
N LEU A 45 -16.52 3.66 -3.15
CA LEU A 45 -16.67 5.07 -2.75
C LEU A 45 -18.03 5.64 -3.16
N ILE A 46 -18.53 5.32 -4.35
CA ILE A 46 -19.83 5.78 -4.83
C ILE A 46 -20.97 5.19 -4.00
N SER A 47 -20.86 3.92 -3.62
CA SER A 47 -21.90 3.20 -2.89
C SER A 47 -21.97 3.57 -1.40
N SER A 48 -21.02 4.36 -0.92
CA SER A 48 -20.93 4.76 0.49
C SER A 48 -21.34 6.22 0.67
N SER A 49 -21.87 6.57 1.85
CA SER A 49 -22.26 7.94 2.18
C SER A 49 -21.87 8.28 3.62
N PRO A 50 -20.72 8.97 3.82
CA PRO A 50 -19.72 9.36 2.83
C PRO A 50 -18.79 8.21 2.42
N GLY A 51 -18.11 8.37 1.26
CA GLY A 51 -17.02 7.48 0.86
C GLY A 51 -15.74 7.87 1.57
N ILE A 52 -15.16 6.93 2.30
CA ILE A 52 -13.96 7.17 3.13
C ILE A 52 -12.86 6.18 2.76
N ILE A 53 -11.68 6.71 2.46
CA ILE A 53 -10.46 5.90 2.34
C ILE A 53 -9.67 6.07 3.64
N ALA A 54 -9.50 4.98 4.39
CA ALA A 54 -8.72 4.98 5.62
C ALA A 54 -7.29 4.51 5.32
N GLU A 55 -6.30 5.22 5.83
CA GLU A 55 -4.89 4.95 5.53
C GLU A 55 -4.16 4.32 6.70
N PHE A 56 -3.41 3.25 6.40
CA PHE A 56 -2.47 2.61 7.30
C PHE A 56 -1.06 3.08 6.99
N LYS A 57 -0.40 3.66 7.99
CA LYS A 57 0.95 4.22 7.86
C LYS A 57 1.66 4.21 9.23
N ARG A 58 2.87 3.64 9.29
CA ARG A 58 3.66 3.61 10.53
C ARG A 58 4.57 4.82 10.71
N ARG A 59 5.00 5.43 9.60
CA ARG A 59 6.03 6.46 9.58
C ARG A 59 5.77 7.45 8.46
N SER A 60 6.28 8.67 8.60
CA SER A 60 6.34 9.61 7.48
C SER A 60 7.61 10.46 7.57
N PRO A 61 8.08 11.03 6.45
CA PRO A 61 9.27 11.90 6.47
C PRO A 61 9.11 13.11 7.39
N SER A 62 7.92 13.68 7.50
CA SER A 62 7.68 14.87 8.30
C SER A 62 7.52 14.58 9.79
N LYS A 63 6.98 13.41 10.16
CA LYS A 63 6.65 13.08 11.54
C LYS A 63 7.52 11.98 12.16
N GLY A 64 8.33 11.29 11.35
CA GLY A 64 9.06 10.12 11.82
C GLY A 64 8.11 8.98 12.18
N TRP A 65 8.47 8.19 13.18
CA TRP A 65 7.62 7.07 13.61
C TRP A 65 6.35 7.59 14.28
N ILE A 66 5.21 7.18 13.73
CA ILE A 66 3.89 7.46 14.30
C ILE A 66 3.52 6.32 15.25
N LYS A 67 3.64 5.07 14.76
CA LYS A 67 3.49 3.87 15.58
C LYS A 67 4.23 2.71 14.92
N GLN A 68 5.47 2.48 15.33
CA GLN A 68 6.35 1.49 14.71
C GLN A 68 5.80 0.07 14.80
N GLU A 69 5.15 -0.27 15.90
CA GLU A 69 4.60 -1.60 16.17
C GLU A 69 3.16 -1.80 15.66
N ALA A 70 2.61 -0.84 14.89
CA ALA A 70 1.26 -0.97 14.35
C ALA A 70 1.14 -2.18 13.42
N ARG A 71 0.05 -2.93 13.58
CA ARG A 71 -0.19 -4.17 12.86
C ARG A 71 -1.39 -4.03 11.92
N PRO A 72 -1.20 -4.26 10.60
CA PRO A 72 -2.29 -4.13 9.65
C PRO A 72 -3.44 -5.11 9.90
N GLU A 73 -3.14 -6.30 10.41
CA GLU A 73 -4.16 -7.29 10.74
C GLU A 73 -5.08 -6.87 11.89
N GLU A 74 -4.69 -5.87 12.68
CA GLU A 74 -5.53 -5.27 13.73
C GLU A 74 -6.23 -4.01 13.24
N ILE A 75 -5.47 -3.15 12.54
CA ILE A 75 -5.95 -1.81 12.13
C ILE A 75 -6.92 -1.89 10.95
N ALA A 76 -6.66 -2.75 9.96
CA ALA A 76 -7.51 -2.84 8.78
C ALA A 76 -8.95 -3.28 9.12
N PRO A 77 -9.15 -4.37 9.90
CA PRO A 77 -10.51 -4.72 10.33
C PRO A 77 -11.18 -3.64 11.18
N ALA A 78 -10.40 -2.92 12.02
CA ALA A 78 -10.94 -1.83 12.83
C ALA A 78 -11.44 -0.67 11.95
N TYR A 79 -10.73 -0.33 10.89
CA TYR A 79 -11.18 0.68 9.93
C TYR A 79 -12.47 0.27 9.24
N VAL A 80 -12.58 -1.01 8.84
CA VAL A 80 -13.81 -1.54 8.23
C VAL A 80 -14.97 -1.45 9.21
N ALA A 81 -14.77 -1.85 10.46
CA ALA A 81 -15.80 -1.78 11.50
C ALA A 81 -16.23 -0.33 11.75
N ALA A 82 -15.34 0.63 11.59
CA ALA A 82 -15.64 2.06 11.76
C ALA A 82 -16.32 2.68 10.53
N GLY A 83 -16.48 1.95 9.42
CA GLY A 83 -17.22 2.41 8.24
C GLY A 83 -16.35 2.83 7.06
N ALA A 84 -15.07 2.48 7.02
CA ALA A 84 -14.22 2.77 5.87
C ALA A 84 -14.74 2.05 4.61
N SER A 85 -14.75 2.77 3.49
CA SER A 85 -15.18 2.23 2.19
C SER A 85 -14.02 1.54 1.47
N ALA A 86 -12.80 1.98 1.73
CA ALA A 86 -11.58 1.48 1.11
C ALA A 86 -10.40 1.73 2.05
N LEU A 87 -9.31 1.02 1.82
CA LEU A 87 -8.07 1.21 2.56
C LEU A 87 -6.97 1.72 1.63
N SER A 88 -6.06 2.50 2.19
CA SER A 88 -4.77 2.85 1.58
C SER A 88 -3.68 2.31 2.49
N ILE A 89 -2.78 1.46 1.97
CA ILE A 89 -1.71 0.87 2.77
C ILE A 89 -0.37 1.26 2.15
N LEU A 90 0.45 1.98 2.90
CA LEU A 90 1.80 2.38 2.50
C LEU A 90 2.71 1.14 2.44
N THR A 91 3.39 0.96 1.31
CA THR A 91 4.33 -0.15 1.12
C THR A 91 5.77 0.30 0.97
N ASP A 92 6.04 1.61 0.96
CA ASP A 92 7.40 2.13 1.01
C ASP A 92 8.01 1.88 2.38
N GLU A 93 9.15 1.21 2.43
CA GLU A 93 9.78 0.81 3.69
C GLU A 93 10.59 1.94 4.32
N LYS A 94 11.54 2.50 3.58
CA LYS A 94 12.51 3.44 4.13
C LYS A 94 11.89 4.70 4.72
N PHE A 95 10.93 5.30 4.03
CA PHE A 95 10.36 6.61 4.43
C PHE A 95 9.03 6.49 5.16
N PHE A 96 8.29 5.39 4.95
CA PHE A 96 6.94 5.22 5.51
C PHE A 96 6.78 3.98 6.38
N GLY A 97 7.83 3.18 6.54
CA GLY A 97 7.79 2.02 7.42
C GLY A 97 6.83 0.92 6.97
N GLY A 98 6.51 0.88 5.67
CA GLY A 98 5.58 -0.10 5.11
C GLY A 98 6.29 -1.30 4.48
N ASN A 99 5.50 -2.25 4.01
CA ASN A 99 5.98 -3.44 3.31
C ASN A 99 4.81 -4.07 2.56
N LEU A 100 5.07 -4.80 1.48
CA LEU A 100 4.05 -5.58 0.77
C LEU A 100 3.39 -6.64 1.66
N LYS A 101 4.10 -7.12 2.67
CA LYS A 101 3.56 -8.04 3.68
C LYS A 101 2.35 -7.44 4.41
N ASP A 102 2.30 -6.11 4.55
CA ASP A 102 1.19 -5.44 5.22
C ASP A 102 -0.11 -5.60 4.42
N ILE A 103 -0.05 -5.53 3.09
CA ILE A 103 -1.21 -5.79 2.24
C ILE A 103 -1.60 -7.27 2.33
N ARG A 104 -0.62 -8.17 2.31
CA ARG A 104 -0.89 -9.61 2.42
C ARG A 104 -1.54 -9.98 3.75
N ALA A 105 -1.17 -9.29 4.82
CA ALA A 105 -1.77 -9.50 6.14
C ALA A 105 -3.20 -8.97 6.23
N ALA A 106 -3.47 -7.82 5.62
CA ALA A 106 -4.78 -7.18 5.65
C ALA A 106 -5.80 -7.81 4.69
N ARG A 107 -5.34 -8.21 3.48
CA ARG A 107 -6.24 -8.61 2.38
C ARG A 107 -7.23 -9.70 2.75
N PRO A 108 -6.84 -10.82 3.39
CA PRO A 108 -7.81 -11.87 3.74
C PRO A 108 -8.79 -11.50 4.85
N LEU A 109 -8.54 -10.42 5.58
CA LEU A 109 -9.34 -10.01 6.73
C LEU A 109 -10.40 -8.97 6.41
N VAL A 110 -10.38 -8.39 5.19
CA VAL A 110 -11.31 -7.33 4.79
C VAL A 110 -11.80 -7.58 3.37
N ASP A 111 -13.02 -7.12 3.07
CA ASP A 111 -13.62 -7.27 1.74
C ASP A 111 -13.53 -6.00 0.91
N ILE A 112 -13.22 -4.86 1.53
CA ILE A 112 -13.16 -3.57 0.84
C ILE A 112 -11.89 -3.47 -0.03
N PRO A 113 -11.89 -2.59 -1.05
CA PRO A 113 -10.71 -2.38 -1.89
C PRO A 113 -9.52 -1.85 -1.09
N ILE A 114 -8.32 -2.24 -1.52
CA ILE A 114 -7.06 -1.78 -0.95
C ILE A 114 -6.24 -1.10 -2.04
N LEU A 115 -5.87 0.16 -1.81
CA LEU A 115 -4.90 0.88 -2.63
C LEU A 115 -3.51 0.57 -2.11
N ARG A 116 -2.65 0.02 -2.95
CA ARG A 116 -1.22 -0.03 -2.65
C ARG A 116 -0.65 1.38 -2.83
N LYS A 117 -0.29 2.02 -1.73
CA LYS A 117 0.27 3.37 -1.79
C LYS A 117 1.78 3.32 -1.71
N ASP A 118 2.43 3.73 -2.78
CA ASP A 118 3.88 3.74 -2.93
C ASP A 118 4.22 4.78 -3.99
N PHE A 119 5.49 4.92 -4.30
CA PHE A 119 5.95 5.77 -5.40
C PHE A 119 6.21 4.87 -6.60
N ILE A 120 5.21 4.76 -7.46
CA ILE A 120 5.25 3.89 -8.63
C ILE A 120 5.90 4.65 -9.78
N ILE A 121 7.10 4.24 -10.16
CA ILE A 121 7.91 4.91 -11.19
C ILE A 121 8.20 4.03 -12.39
N ASP A 122 7.80 2.75 -12.35
CA ASP A 122 8.08 1.79 -13.42
C ASP A 122 7.02 0.68 -13.40
#